data_061670cc9d5ce609dab9faa479cb2b16
#
_entry.id   061670cc9d5ce609dab9faa479cb2b16
#
_cell.length_a   1.000
_cell.length_b   1.000
_cell.length_c   1.000
_cell.angle_alpha   90.00
_cell.angle_beta   90.00
_cell.angle_gamma   90.00
#
_symmetry.space_group_name_H-M   'P 1'
#
loop_
_entity.id
_entity.type
_entity.pdbx_description
1 polymer ?
#
loop_
_entity_poly.entity_id
_entity_poly.type
_entity_poly.pdbx_seq_one_letter_code
_entity_poly.pdbx_strand_id
1 'polypeptide(L)'
;YENMYLTEGHFNFKAVRVQDETKEGVLVYRDCDLSDAAVLALHVKSERGGSVEAFVDGVSMGSFTGDTRTCEFRSAPKLDRYAEEEIKERNRYREPVYEDVEISLADRPQTDGASEIRLVLKGDMRICYLRVLKNKSTGKIQMGVAN
;
A
#
# COMPACT_ATOMS: atom_id res chain seq x y z
N TYR A 1 -6.80 15.24 -3.92
CA TYR A 1 -7.39 13.94 -3.59
C TYR A 1 -8.91 14.05 -3.49
N GLU A 2 -9.58 12.93 -3.60
CA GLU A 2 -11.03 12.86 -3.50
C GLU A 2 -11.45 11.70 -2.59
N ASN A 3 -12.46 11.93 -1.75
CA ASN A 3 -13.06 10.91 -0.88
C ASN A 3 -12.03 10.20 -0.01
N MET A 4 -11.06 10.94 0.51
CA MET A 4 -10.00 10.41 1.37
C MET A 4 -9.89 11.26 2.62
N TYR A 5 -9.44 10.64 3.72
CA TYR A 5 -9.14 11.39 4.93
C TYR A 5 -7.95 10.76 5.67
N LEU A 6 -7.32 11.55 6.52
CA LEU A 6 -6.20 11.09 7.33
C LEU A 6 -6.69 10.26 8.50
N THR A 7 -5.95 9.23 8.80
CA THR A 7 -6.21 8.35 9.93
C THR A 7 -4.89 7.90 10.53
N GLU A 8 -4.94 7.11 11.59
CA GLU A 8 -3.73 6.54 12.14
C GLU A 8 -3.12 5.55 11.15
N GLY A 9 -1.80 5.61 11.06
CA GLY A 9 -1.06 4.77 10.16
C GLY A 9 -0.22 3.75 10.90
N HIS A 10 0.96 3.52 10.37
CA HIS A 10 1.90 2.55 10.88
C HIS A 10 3.22 3.24 11.18
N PHE A 11 3.89 2.81 12.25
CA PHE A 11 5.08 3.50 12.76
C PHE A 11 4.71 4.95 13.10
N ASN A 12 5.46 5.90 12.59
CA ASN A 12 5.21 7.33 12.82
C ASN A 12 4.51 8.00 11.64
N PHE A 13 4.02 7.22 10.69
CA PHE A 13 3.35 7.75 9.51
C PHE A 13 1.85 7.79 9.70
N LYS A 14 1.23 8.86 9.22
CA LYS A 14 -0.22 8.89 9.09
C LYS A 14 -0.62 8.12 7.85
N ALA A 15 -1.81 7.56 7.87
CA ALA A 15 -2.38 6.88 6.71
C ALA A 15 -3.52 7.69 6.13
N VAL A 16 -3.85 7.42 4.90
CA VAL A 16 -5.01 7.97 4.22
C VAL A 16 -5.94 6.82 3.90
N ARG A 17 -7.23 7.00 4.15
CA ARG A 17 -8.22 5.97 3.85
C ARG A 17 -9.43 6.57 3.14
N VAL A 18 -10.19 5.70 2.49
CA VAL A 18 -11.43 6.10 1.82
C VAL A 18 -12.45 6.56 2.87
N GLN A 19 -13.05 7.72 2.62
CA GLN A 19 -14.03 8.29 3.54
C GLN A 19 -15.39 7.63 3.39
N ASP A 20 -15.89 7.54 2.17
CA ASP A 20 -17.15 6.87 1.85
C ASP A 20 -16.83 5.63 1.04
N GLU A 21 -16.91 4.46 1.68
CA GLU A 21 -16.51 3.20 1.08
C GLU A 21 -17.43 2.73 -0.06
N THR A 22 -18.55 3.39 -0.26
CA THR A 22 -19.42 3.11 -1.42
C THR A 22 -18.96 3.82 -2.68
N LYS A 23 -17.97 4.69 -2.56
CA LYS A 23 -17.40 5.46 -3.67
C LYS A 23 -15.90 5.26 -3.72
N GLU A 24 -15.34 5.53 -4.90
CA GLU A 24 -13.90 5.47 -5.07
C GLU A 24 -13.21 6.62 -4.36
N GLY A 25 -12.08 6.31 -3.72
CA GLY A 25 -11.15 7.33 -3.25
C GLY A 25 -10.05 7.52 -4.27
N VAL A 26 -9.57 8.72 -4.42
CA VAL A 26 -8.54 9.05 -5.41
C VAL A 26 -7.42 9.84 -4.77
N LEU A 27 -6.19 9.39 -5.00
CA LEU A 27 -4.98 10.13 -4.65
C LEU A 27 -4.21 10.42 -5.93
N VAL A 28 -3.78 11.66 -6.10
CA VAL A 28 -3.04 12.07 -7.28
C VAL A 28 -1.72 12.68 -6.86
N TYR A 29 -0.65 12.18 -7.43
CA TYR A 29 0.69 12.69 -7.24
C TYR A 29 1.19 13.22 -8.57
N ARG A 30 1.39 14.53 -8.65
CA ARG A 30 1.81 15.18 -9.89
C ARG A 30 3.31 15.47 -9.87
N ASP A 31 3.82 15.71 -11.06
CA ASP A 31 5.22 16.11 -11.22
C ASP A 31 6.20 15.09 -10.66
N CYS A 32 5.88 13.82 -10.81
CA CYS A 32 6.73 12.73 -10.35
C CYS A 32 7.84 12.44 -11.36
N ASP A 33 9.07 12.32 -10.88
CA ASP A 33 10.19 11.88 -11.70
C ASP A 33 10.23 10.36 -11.67
N LEU A 34 9.78 9.74 -12.76
CA LEU A 34 9.80 8.28 -12.91
C LEU A 34 10.96 7.78 -13.76
N SER A 35 11.97 8.61 -13.99
CA SER A 35 13.17 8.14 -14.70
C SER A 35 13.79 6.98 -13.92
N ASP A 36 14.12 5.90 -14.64
CA ASP A 36 14.66 4.67 -14.06
C ASP A 36 13.76 4.00 -13.01
N ALA A 37 12.50 4.38 -12.95
CA ALA A 37 11.57 3.76 -12.02
C ALA A 37 11.26 2.33 -12.43
N ALA A 38 11.38 1.41 -11.48
CA ALA A 38 11.11 -0.01 -11.72
C ALA A 38 9.81 -0.46 -11.07
N VAL A 39 9.55 0.02 -9.87
CA VAL A 39 8.47 -0.49 -9.02
C VAL A 39 7.84 0.65 -8.23
N LEU A 40 6.54 0.61 -8.10
CA LEU A 40 5.81 1.43 -7.16
C LEU A 40 5.49 0.56 -5.94
N ALA A 41 6.06 0.93 -4.80
CA ALA A 41 5.84 0.20 -3.56
C ALA A 41 4.83 0.95 -2.70
N LEU A 42 3.82 0.24 -2.25
CA LEU A 42 2.75 0.79 -1.42
C LEU A 42 2.73 0.07 -0.08
N HIS A 43 2.58 0.83 0.99
CA HIS A 43 2.40 0.27 2.32
C HIS A 43 0.94 0.42 2.70
N VAL A 44 0.20 -0.68 2.67
CA VAL A 44 -1.26 -0.66 2.67
C VAL A 44 -1.84 -1.59 3.70
N LYS A 45 -3.11 -1.35 4.02
CA LYS A 45 -3.87 -2.18 4.94
C LYS A 45 -5.33 -2.21 4.50
N SER A 46 -5.92 -3.40 4.51
CA SER A 46 -7.34 -3.56 4.27
C SER A 46 -7.88 -4.71 5.14
N GLU A 47 -9.02 -4.50 5.73
CA GLU A 47 -9.67 -5.51 6.58
C GLU A 47 -10.74 -6.30 5.83
N ARG A 48 -11.33 -5.71 4.81
CA ARG A 48 -12.54 -6.25 4.17
C ARG A 48 -12.43 -6.34 2.66
N GLY A 49 -11.23 -6.56 2.18
CA GLY A 49 -11.04 -6.77 0.75
C GLY A 49 -11.10 -5.51 -0.08
N GLY A 50 -10.70 -4.39 0.48
CA GLY A 50 -10.53 -3.17 -0.29
C GLY A 50 -9.44 -3.32 -1.33
N SER A 51 -9.42 -2.43 -2.31
CA SER A 51 -8.46 -2.51 -3.41
C SER A 51 -7.83 -1.16 -3.73
N VAL A 52 -6.69 -1.23 -4.37
CA VAL A 52 -6.01 -0.05 -4.92
C VAL A 52 -5.52 -0.40 -6.32
N GLU A 53 -5.75 0.51 -7.25
CA GLU A 53 -5.24 0.40 -8.61
C GLU A 53 -4.38 1.61 -8.90
N ALA A 54 -3.22 1.39 -9.49
CA ALA A 54 -2.26 2.45 -9.80
C ALA A 54 -2.27 2.76 -11.28
N PHE A 55 -2.30 4.04 -11.60
CA PHE A 55 -2.22 4.53 -12.97
C PHE A 55 -1.04 5.48 -13.10
N VAL A 56 -0.32 5.36 -14.19
CA VAL A 56 0.73 6.32 -14.56
C VAL A 56 0.28 6.99 -15.85
N ASP A 57 0.14 8.31 -15.82
CA ASP A 57 -0.31 9.10 -16.95
C ASP A 57 -1.57 8.50 -17.60
N GLY A 58 -2.50 8.04 -16.76
CA GLY A 58 -3.77 7.50 -17.17
C GLY A 58 -3.79 6.04 -17.58
N VAL A 59 -2.64 5.37 -17.55
CA VAL A 59 -2.54 3.95 -17.94
C VAL A 59 -2.38 3.10 -16.70
N SER A 60 -3.24 2.07 -16.57
CA SER A 60 -3.18 1.18 -15.41
C SER A 60 -1.89 0.37 -15.39
N MET A 61 -1.21 0.39 -14.28
CA MET A 61 0.00 -0.41 -14.05
C MET A 61 -0.29 -1.70 -13.30
N GLY A 62 -1.42 -1.79 -12.65
CA GLY A 62 -1.80 -2.96 -11.88
C GLY A 62 -2.61 -2.59 -10.67
N SER A 63 -3.06 -3.62 -9.96
CA SER A 63 -3.90 -3.43 -8.78
C SER A 63 -3.55 -4.45 -7.71
N PHE A 64 -3.99 -4.15 -6.49
CA PHE A 64 -3.89 -5.06 -5.36
C PHE A 64 -5.24 -5.06 -4.64
N THR A 65 -5.69 -6.24 -4.27
CA THR A 65 -6.90 -6.41 -3.46
C THR A 65 -6.50 -7.02 -2.13
N GLY A 66 -6.87 -6.35 -1.05
CA GLY A 66 -6.63 -6.85 0.28
C GLY A 66 -7.50 -8.06 0.58
N ASP A 67 -7.07 -8.86 1.54
CA ASP A 67 -7.75 -10.09 1.90
C ASP A 67 -7.79 -10.17 3.43
N THR A 68 -8.90 -10.61 3.96
CA THR A 68 -9.04 -10.83 5.41
C THR A 68 -8.02 -11.83 5.94
N ARG A 69 -7.40 -12.61 5.06
CA ARG A 69 -6.33 -13.53 5.44
C ARG A 69 -5.01 -12.83 5.75
N THR A 70 -4.89 -11.54 5.45
CA THR A 70 -3.72 -10.76 5.81
C THR A 70 -3.70 -10.37 7.28
N CYS A 71 -4.58 -10.92 8.08
CA CYS A 71 -4.59 -10.70 9.51
C CYS A 71 -3.59 -11.63 10.19
N GLU A 72 -2.92 -11.11 11.20
CA GLU A 72 -2.04 -11.93 12.02
C GLU A 72 -2.14 -11.53 13.49
N PHE A 73 -1.60 -12.37 14.36
CA PHE A 73 -1.55 -12.04 15.77
C PHE A 73 -0.41 -11.07 16.03
N ARG A 74 -0.64 -10.13 16.93
CA ARG A 74 0.37 -9.13 17.27
C ARG A 74 1.61 -9.75 17.89
N SER A 75 1.45 -10.85 18.56
CA SER A 75 2.61 -11.58 19.10
C SER A 75 2.34 -13.06 18.98
N ALA A 76 3.41 -13.80 18.73
CA ALA A 76 3.29 -15.24 18.64
C ALA A 76 2.92 -15.79 20.02
N PRO A 77 1.96 -16.72 20.09
CA PRO A 77 1.65 -17.37 21.34
C PRO A 77 2.83 -18.22 21.80
N LYS A 78 3.12 -18.14 23.06
CA LYS A 78 4.02 -19.11 23.67
C LYS A 78 3.19 -20.34 23.96
N LEU A 79 3.68 -21.47 23.50
CA LEU A 79 3.00 -22.72 23.71
C LEU A 79 3.28 -23.20 25.14
N ASP A 80 2.37 -22.90 26.02
CA ASP A 80 2.40 -23.38 27.38
C ASP A 80 1.04 -23.96 27.73
N ARG A 81 0.84 -24.26 28.99
CA ARG A 81 -0.42 -24.87 29.42
C ARG A 81 -1.65 -23.99 29.26
N TYR A 82 -1.47 -22.71 28.96
CA TYR A 82 -2.56 -21.78 28.72
C TYR A 82 -2.74 -21.49 27.25
N ALA A 83 -2.06 -22.22 26.39
CA ALA A 83 -2.02 -21.92 24.98
C ALA A 83 -3.40 -21.85 24.32
N GLU A 84 -4.30 -22.74 24.70
CA GLU A 84 -5.64 -22.75 24.10
C GLU A 84 -6.41 -21.47 24.39
N GLU A 85 -6.37 -21.00 25.62
CA GLU A 85 -7.06 -19.78 25.99
C GLU A 85 -6.39 -18.57 25.36
N GLU A 86 -5.07 -18.55 25.33
CA GLU A 86 -4.34 -17.48 24.66
C GLU A 86 -4.65 -17.43 23.19
N ILE A 87 -4.73 -18.56 22.53
CA ILE A 87 -5.07 -18.62 21.12
C ILE A 87 -6.48 -18.09 20.88
N LYS A 88 -7.44 -18.47 21.69
CA LYS A 88 -8.80 -17.96 21.59
C LYS A 88 -8.87 -16.46 21.79
N GLU A 89 -8.14 -15.97 22.77
CA GLU A 89 -8.08 -14.54 23.06
C GLU A 89 -7.47 -13.77 21.89
N ARG A 90 -6.40 -14.27 21.35
CA ARG A 90 -5.74 -13.65 20.20
C ARG A 90 -6.55 -13.72 18.94
N ASN A 91 -7.26 -14.82 18.71
CA ASN A 91 -8.17 -14.93 17.58
C ASN A 91 -9.26 -13.87 17.62
N ARG A 92 -9.69 -13.52 18.82
CA ARG A 92 -10.69 -12.46 19.01
C ARG A 92 -10.15 -11.11 18.60
N TYR A 93 -8.84 -10.89 18.77
CA TYR A 93 -8.18 -9.62 18.51
C TYR A 93 -7.28 -9.67 17.29
N ARG A 94 -7.60 -10.55 16.34
CA ARG A 94 -6.88 -10.53 15.09
C ARG A 94 -7.09 -9.18 14.42
N GLU A 95 -5.98 -8.62 14.00
CA GLU A 95 -5.99 -7.33 13.31
C GLU A 95 -5.31 -7.48 11.97
N PRO A 96 -5.83 -6.84 10.95
CA PRO A 96 -5.12 -6.77 9.68
C PRO A 96 -3.84 -5.99 9.87
N VAL A 97 -2.83 -6.36 9.11
CA VAL A 97 -1.53 -5.74 9.20
C VAL A 97 -1.25 -4.92 7.96
N TYR A 98 -0.40 -3.92 8.12
CA TYR A 98 0.13 -3.22 6.96
C TYR A 98 1.08 -4.13 6.22
N GLU A 99 0.98 -4.14 4.92
CA GLU A 99 1.86 -4.95 4.08
C GLU A 99 2.41 -4.11 2.93
N ASP A 100 3.57 -4.52 2.45
CA ASP A 100 4.20 -3.87 1.32
C ASP A 100 3.75 -4.57 0.04
N VAL A 101 3.20 -3.79 -0.87
CA VAL A 101 2.73 -4.25 -2.17
C VAL A 101 3.56 -3.57 -3.23
N GLU A 102 4.02 -4.34 -4.21
CA GLU A 102 4.81 -3.82 -5.31
C GLU A 102 4.03 -3.93 -6.61
N ILE A 103 3.99 -2.84 -7.34
CA ILE A 103 3.37 -2.77 -8.67
C ILE A 103 4.47 -2.40 -9.66
N SER A 104 4.68 -3.24 -10.67
CA SER A 104 5.70 -3.00 -11.68
C SER A 104 5.38 -1.74 -12.49
N LEU A 105 6.39 -0.93 -12.72
CA LEU A 105 6.28 0.25 -13.58
C LEU A 105 6.96 0.02 -14.94
N ALA A 106 7.28 -1.23 -15.26
CA ALA A 106 8.00 -1.56 -16.50
C ALA A 106 7.26 -1.10 -17.75
N ASP A 107 5.94 -1.19 -17.74
CA ASP A 107 5.10 -0.86 -18.91
C ASP A 107 4.54 0.57 -18.86
N ARG A 108 5.09 1.42 -18.02
CA ARG A 108 4.60 2.79 -17.93
C ARG A 108 4.80 3.53 -19.25
N PRO A 109 3.90 4.49 -19.55
CA PRO A 109 4.11 5.36 -20.71
C PRO A 109 5.44 6.10 -20.59
N GLN A 110 6.17 6.20 -21.67
CA GLN A 110 7.40 6.98 -21.73
C GLN A 110 7.02 8.40 -22.11
N THR A 111 7.24 9.31 -21.19
CA THR A 111 6.96 10.72 -21.41
C THR A 111 8.21 11.54 -21.15
N ASP A 112 8.32 12.65 -21.85
CA ASP A 112 9.38 13.61 -21.59
C ASP A 112 8.95 14.48 -20.41
N GLY A 113 9.67 14.40 -19.31
CA GLY A 113 9.40 15.20 -18.14
C GLY A 113 8.69 14.45 -17.04
N ALA A 114 7.90 15.16 -16.27
CA ALA A 114 7.24 14.63 -15.10
C ALA A 114 5.99 13.83 -15.45
N SER A 115 5.72 12.83 -14.63
CA SER A 115 4.55 11.96 -14.78
C SER A 115 3.57 12.16 -13.63
N GLU A 116 2.34 11.72 -13.84
CA GLU A 116 1.32 11.69 -12.82
C GLU A 116 1.09 10.25 -12.36
N ILE A 117 1.09 10.05 -11.06
CA ILE A 117 0.66 8.78 -10.46
C ILE A 117 -0.71 9.01 -9.85
N ARG A 118 -1.67 8.18 -10.22
CA ARG A 118 -3.00 8.22 -9.65
C ARG A 118 -3.30 6.88 -9.01
N LEU A 119 -3.77 6.92 -7.77
CA LEU A 119 -4.21 5.72 -7.06
C LEU A 119 -5.71 5.81 -6.87
N VAL A 120 -6.40 4.77 -7.30
CA VAL A 120 -7.85 4.65 -7.11
C VAL A 120 -8.10 3.56 -6.08
N LEU A 121 -8.72 3.94 -4.98
CA LEU A 121 -8.96 3.06 -3.85
C LEU A 121 -10.43 2.75 -3.73
N LYS A 122 -10.73 1.51 -3.38
CA LYS A 122 -12.09 1.05 -3.16
C LYS A 122 -12.20 0.34 -1.83
N GLY A 123 -13.35 0.50 -1.16
CA GLY A 123 -13.60 -0.16 0.10
C GLY A 123 -12.77 0.44 1.23
N ASP A 124 -12.27 -0.41 2.10
CA ASP A 124 -11.57 0.02 3.31
C ASP A 124 -10.06 0.14 3.16
N MET A 125 -9.57 0.27 1.94
CA MET A 125 -8.13 0.36 1.69
C MET A 125 -7.54 1.61 2.36
N ARG A 126 -6.41 1.42 3.03
CA ARG A 126 -5.62 2.49 3.65
C ARG A 126 -4.23 2.47 3.08
N ILE A 127 -3.68 3.63 2.83
CA ILE A 127 -2.30 3.78 2.37
C ILE A 127 -1.53 4.60 3.37
N CYS A 128 -0.45 4.03 3.89
CA CYS A 128 0.44 4.72 4.82
C CYS A 128 1.47 5.56 4.06
N TYR A 129 2.10 4.97 3.06
CA TYR A 129 3.04 5.69 2.20
C TYR A 129 3.21 4.94 0.88
N LEU A 130 3.78 5.65 -0.08
CA LEU A 130 4.22 5.04 -1.32
C LEU A 130 5.67 5.42 -1.59
N ARG A 131 6.35 4.57 -2.34
CA ARG A 131 7.73 4.81 -2.73
C ARG A 131 7.91 4.38 -4.17
N VAL A 132 8.73 5.13 -4.89
CA VAL A 132 9.15 4.75 -6.24
C VAL A 132 10.55 4.16 -6.12
N LEU A 133 10.68 2.89 -6.46
CA LEU A 133 11.96 2.19 -6.41
C LEU A 133 12.62 2.24 -7.77
N LYS A 134 13.86 2.67 -7.80
CA LYS A 134 14.61 2.85 -9.04
C LYS A 134 15.34 1.57 -9.43
N ASN A 135 15.64 1.45 -10.70
CA ASN A 135 16.45 0.34 -11.19
C ASN A 135 17.87 0.40 -10.65
N LYS A 136 18.42 -0.76 -10.36
CA LYS A 136 19.81 -0.88 -9.92
C LYS A 136 20.77 -1.12 -11.07
N SER A 137 20.30 -0.92 -12.28
CA SER A 137 21.07 -1.25 -13.50
C SER A 137 22.30 -0.35 -13.68
N THR A 138 22.38 0.73 -12.96
CA THR A 138 23.54 1.63 -13.03
C THR A 138 24.76 1.10 -12.29
N GLY A 139 24.66 -0.02 -11.60
CA GLY A 139 25.70 -0.55 -10.76
C GLY A 139 25.92 0.22 -9.47
N LYS A 140 25.18 1.26 -9.24
CA LYS A 140 25.23 2.00 -7.98
C LYS A 140 24.16 1.48 -7.05
N ILE A 141 24.52 1.37 -5.80
CA ILE A 141 23.56 1.00 -4.78
C ILE A 141 22.57 2.14 -4.63
N GLN A 142 21.33 1.85 -4.92
CA GLN A 142 20.24 2.76 -4.57
C GLN A 142 20.03 2.60 -3.08
N MET A 143 20.03 3.67 -2.38
CA MET A 143 19.91 3.64 -0.94
C MET A 143 18.52 3.23 -0.44
N GLY A 144 17.75 2.61 -1.27
CA GLY A 144 16.39 2.27 -0.94
C GLY A 144 15.55 3.50 -0.69
N VAL A 145 15.99 4.61 -1.22
CA VAL A 145 15.34 5.88 -0.96
C VAL A 145 14.09 5.97 -1.78
N ALA A 146 13.04 6.20 -1.11
CA ALA A 146 11.79 6.57 -1.73
C ALA A 146 11.94 7.96 -2.31
N ASN A 147 11.45 8.11 -3.47
CA ASN A 147 11.43 9.40 -4.12
C ASN A 147 10.02 9.86 -4.34
#